data_b10b74466ba4ad7d6a1b19323466f907
#
_entry.id   b10b74466ba4ad7d6a1b19323466f907
#
_cell.length_a   1.000
_cell.length_b   1.000
_cell.length_c   1.000
_cell.angle_alpha   90.00
_cell.angle_beta   90.00
_cell.angle_gamma   90.00
#
_symmetry.space_group_name_H-M   'P 1'
#
loop_
_entity.id
_entity.type
_entity.pdbx_description
1 polymer ?
#
loop_
_entity_poly.entity_id
_entity_poly.type
_entity_poly.pdbx_seq_one_letter_code
_entity_poly.pdbx_strand_id
1 'polypeptide(L)'
;MAEKRDYYEVLGVEKGASEDEIKKAYRKLAKANHPDLHPGDKECEERFKEINEAYEVLSDPDKRAKYDQFGHAAFDPSAGGPGGAGFGGFGGFGDIFGGGFGDIFGDIFGGGFGGGQTQRSGPRRGENLRVRLNITFEEAAFGCEKEINVGRVEQCPDCKGTGCAPGTTPEVCPDCKGTGSVRTTQRTPFGMVQTSGACKKCGGRGKIIHQPCPRCGGRGAVRKNQTIKVKIPAGIDDGQTLNLRGKGNAGLDGGPAGDLLITVFVKPHPLFERDGNSVLMEMPVSFAQAALGAEIEVPTIDGRVKLTIPEGTQPGSVFRLRGKGIPYLQSKGNGRGDQFVTITVTVPKNMTAEQKERLRAYAEAMNESVSEGRSSIFGSKKKR
;
A
#
# COMPACT_ATOMS: atom_id res chain seq x y z
N MET A 1 7.90 -6.87 -46.33
CA MET A 1 7.09 -6.97 -45.11
C MET A 1 7.33 -8.37 -44.58
N ALA A 2 7.82 -8.52 -43.36
CA ALA A 2 8.00 -9.85 -42.77
C ALA A 2 6.62 -10.51 -42.61
N GLU A 3 6.45 -11.70 -43.16
CA GLU A 3 5.23 -12.48 -42.97
C GLU A 3 5.05 -12.80 -41.49
N LYS A 4 3.96 -12.39 -40.87
CA LYS A 4 3.65 -12.73 -39.47
C LYS A 4 3.44 -14.25 -39.38
N ARG A 5 4.09 -14.90 -38.42
CA ARG A 5 3.94 -16.34 -38.16
C ARG A 5 2.52 -16.66 -37.67
N ASP A 6 2.03 -17.86 -38.01
CA ASP A 6 0.72 -18.34 -37.54
C ASP A 6 0.70 -18.37 -35.98
N TYR A 7 -0.36 -17.87 -35.37
CA TYR A 7 -0.49 -17.81 -33.91
C TYR A 7 -0.48 -19.19 -33.24
N TYR A 8 -0.95 -20.24 -33.92
CA TYR A 8 -0.85 -21.61 -33.44
C TYR A 8 0.60 -22.08 -33.44
N GLU A 9 1.38 -21.73 -34.47
CA GLU A 9 2.81 -22.02 -34.53
C GLU A 9 3.62 -21.27 -33.49
N VAL A 10 3.26 -20.00 -33.23
CA VAL A 10 3.90 -19.16 -32.21
C VAL A 10 3.75 -19.77 -30.81
N LEU A 11 2.56 -20.31 -30.50
CA LEU A 11 2.31 -21.01 -29.24
C LEU A 11 2.74 -22.48 -29.25
N GLY A 12 3.10 -23.05 -30.41
CA GLY A 12 3.47 -24.44 -30.56
C GLY A 12 2.34 -25.43 -30.27
N VAL A 13 1.11 -25.07 -30.66
CA VAL A 13 -0.11 -25.89 -30.50
C VAL A 13 -0.75 -26.18 -31.86
N GLU A 14 -1.53 -27.26 -31.96
CA GLU A 14 -2.24 -27.61 -33.20
C GLU A 14 -3.52 -26.72 -33.38
N LYS A 15 -3.92 -26.55 -34.68
CA LYS A 15 -5.21 -25.93 -35.00
C LYS A 15 -6.32 -26.83 -34.47
N GLY A 16 -7.05 -26.35 -33.48
CA GLY A 16 -8.07 -27.16 -32.79
C GLY A 16 -7.73 -27.47 -31.33
N ALA A 17 -6.55 -27.08 -30.84
CA ALA A 17 -6.17 -27.24 -29.44
C ALA A 17 -7.22 -26.66 -28.49
N SER A 18 -7.42 -27.30 -27.36
CA SER A 18 -8.35 -26.85 -26.32
C SER A 18 -7.84 -25.56 -25.66
N GLU A 19 -8.75 -24.82 -25.03
CA GLU A 19 -8.44 -23.59 -24.32
C GLU A 19 -7.39 -23.81 -23.19
N ASP A 20 -7.47 -24.96 -22.52
CA ASP A 20 -6.51 -25.35 -21.48
C ASP A 20 -5.11 -25.64 -22.05
N GLU A 21 -5.01 -26.23 -23.23
CA GLU A 21 -3.73 -26.50 -23.93
C GLU A 21 -3.09 -25.19 -24.37
N ILE A 22 -3.85 -24.27 -24.95
CA ILE A 22 -3.43 -22.93 -25.35
C ILE A 22 -2.88 -22.17 -24.11
N LYS A 23 -3.62 -22.20 -23.00
CA LYS A 23 -3.24 -21.55 -21.74
C LYS A 23 -1.97 -22.15 -21.13
N LYS A 24 -1.80 -23.47 -21.21
CA LYS A 24 -0.62 -24.18 -20.72
C LYS A 24 0.62 -23.86 -21.56
N ALA A 25 0.47 -23.85 -22.88
CA ALA A 25 1.54 -23.50 -23.82
C ALA A 25 1.99 -22.04 -23.61
N TYR A 26 1.04 -21.10 -23.52
CA TYR A 26 1.31 -19.71 -23.23
C TYR A 26 2.12 -19.53 -21.94
N ARG A 27 1.67 -20.14 -20.81
CA ARG A 27 2.39 -20.02 -19.53
C ARG A 27 3.83 -20.53 -19.60
N LYS A 28 4.06 -21.60 -20.35
CA LYS A 28 5.40 -22.17 -20.53
C LYS A 28 6.30 -21.23 -21.32
N LEU A 29 5.81 -20.71 -22.44
CA LEU A 29 6.58 -19.82 -23.33
C LEU A 29 6.77 -18.43 -22.73
N ALA A 30 5.75 -17.85 -22.10
CA ALA A 30 5.84 -16.57 -21.42
C ALA A 30 6.85 -16.57 -20.27
N LYS A 31 6.92 -17.69 -19.51
CA LYS A 31 7.95 -17.85 -18.46
C LYS A 31 9.36 -17.98 -19.04
N ALA A 32 9.52 -18.69 -20.15
CA ALA A 32 10.82 -18.90 -20.78
C ALA A 32 11.38 -17.64 -21.45
N ASN A 33 10.52 -16.74 -21.94
CA ASN A 33 10.91 -15.50 -22.64
C ASN A 33 10.60 -14.24 -21.81
N HIS A 34 10.48 -14.36 -20.47
CA HIS A 34 10.14 -13.20 -19.62
C HIS A 34 11.31 -12.21 -19.59
N PRO A 35 11.06 -10.89 -19.77
CA PRO A 35 12.11 -9.87 -19.80
C PRO A 35 12.93 -9.80 -18.50
N ASP A 36 12.35 -10.15 -17.35
CA ASP A 36 13.07 -10.20 -16.07
C ASP A 36 14.13 -11.34 -16.01
N LEU A 37 13.94 -12.40 -16.80
CA LEU A 37 14.90 -13.52 -16.88
C LEU A 37 15.97 -13.29 -17.94
N HIS A 38 15.70 -12.44 -18.93
CA HIS A 38 16.58 -12.10 -20.04
C HIS A 38 16.68 -10.58 -20.24
N PRO A 39 17.24 -9.83 -19.27
CA PRO A 39 17.28 -8.37 -19.34
C PRO A 39 18.20 -7.91 -20.50
N GLY A 40 17.62 -7.13 -21.43
CA GLY A 40 18.34 -6.55 -22.58
C GLY A 40 18.41 -7.42 -23.84
N ASP A 41 17.79 -8.60 -23.85
CA ASP A 41 17.71 -9.46 -25.04
C ASP A 41 16.49 -9.08 -25.90
N LYS A 42 16.75 -8.39 -27.01
CA LYS A 42 15.71 -7.92 -27.94
C LYS A 42 14.95 -9.06 -28.63
N GLU A 43 15.61 -10.18 -28.89
CA GLU A 43 14.94 -11.33 -29.51
C GLU A 43 13.93 -11.97 -28.54
N CYS A 44 14.28 -12.06 -27.27
CA CYS A 44 13.35 -12.52 -26.23
C CYS A 44 12.17 -11.57 -26.05
N GLU A 45 12.39 -10.25 -26.11
CA GLU A 45 11.32 -9.28 -26.05
C GLU A 45 10.36 -9.35 -27.25
N GLU A 46 10.89 -9.55 -28.46
CA GLU A 46 10.08 -9.70 -29.67
C GLU A 46 9.25 -10.99 -29.61
N ARG A 47 9.88 -12.11 -29.25
CA ARG A 47 9.17 -13.38 -29.05
C ARG A 47 8.10 -13.29 -27.97
N PHE A 48 8.37 -12.61 -26.88
CA PHE A 48 7.40 -12.41 -25.81
C PHE A 48 6.18 -11.60 -26.30
N LYS A 49 6.40 -10.58 -27.14
CA LYS A 49 5.30 -9.81 -27.77
C LYS A 49 4.45 -10.68 -28.69
N GLU A 50 5.08 -11.48 -29.55
CA GLU A 50 4.39 -12.41 -30.43
C GLU A 50 3.57 -13.46 -29.66
N ILE A 51 4.13 -14.01 -28.57
CA ILE A 51 3.44 -14.98 -27.70
C ILE A 51 2.20 -14.37 -27.04
N ASN A 52 2.30 -13.11 -26.58
CA ASN A 52 1.17 -12.41 -25.98
C ASN A 52 0.08 -12.08 -27.01
N GLU A 53 0.45 -11.62 -28.22
CA GLU A 53 -0.47 -11.35 -29.31
C GLU A 53 -1.22 -12.63 -29.73
N ALA A 54 -0.51 -13.73 -29.88
CA ALA A 54 -1.08 -15.03 -30.19
C ALA A 54 -2.08 -15.52 -29.13
N TYR A 55 -1.72 -15.39 -27.85
CA TYR A 55 -2.59 -15.81 -26.76
C TYR A 55 -3.84 -14.92 -26.65
N GLU A 56 -3.71 -13.61 -26.85
CA GLU A 56 -4.85 -12.70 -26.83
C GLU A 56 -5.92 -13.06 -27.87
N VAL A 57 -5.49 -13.48 -29.04
CA VAL A 57 -6.42 -13.86 -30.12
C VAL A 57 -6.99 -15.26 -29.90
N LEU A 58 -6.16 -16.23 -29.49
CA LEU A 58 -6.57 -17.63 -29.39
C LEU A 58 -7.29 -17.99 -28.08
N SER A 59 -7.19 -17.14 -27.04
CA SER A 59 -7.87 -17.35 -25.75
C SER A 59 -9.34 -16.92 -25.76
N ASP A 60 -9.75 -16.10 -26.71
CA ASP A 60 -11.12 -15.63 -26.85
C ASP A 60 -11.82 -16.39 -27.99
N PRO A 61 -12.92 -17.12 -27.72
CA PRO A 61 -13.62 -17.92 -28.73
C PRO A 61 -14.05 -17.11 -29.96
N ASP A 62 -14.51 -15.87 -29.78
CA ASP A 62 -14.99 -15.01 -30.86
C ASP A 62 -13.81 -14.49 -31.72
N LYS A 63 -12.71 -14.13 -31.10
CA LYS A 63 -11.49 -13.72 -31.80
C LYS A 63 -10.85 -14.90 -32.52
N ARG A 64 -10.80 -16.06 -31.87
CA ARG A 64 -10.29 -17.30 -32.45
C ARG A 64 -11.05 -17.70 -33.69
N ALA A 65 -12.40 -17.67 -33.63
CA ALA A 65 -13.24 -17.98 -34.79
C ALA A 65 -12.98 -17.03 -35.97
N LYS A 66 -12.74 -15.76 -35.71
CA LYS A 66 -12.37 -14.77 -36.74
C LYS A 66 -10.98 -15.03 -37.31
N TYR A 67 -10.04 -15.39 -36.45
CA TYR A 67 -8.68 -15.74 -36.86
C TYR A 67 -8.66 -17.01 -37.73
N ASP A 68 -9.44 -18.02 -37.36
CA ASP A 68 -9.57 -19.27 -38.11
C ASP A 68 -10.16 -19.08 -39.50
N GLN A 69 -11.04 -18.07 -39.68
CA GLN A 69 -11.69 -17.75 -40.97
C GLN A 69 -10.85 -16.82 -41.86
N PHE A 70 -10.20 -15.81 -41.29
CA PHE A 70 -9.61 -14.70 -42.06
C PHE A 70 -8.09 -14.54 -41.78
N GLY A 71 -7.50 -15.37 -40.91
CA GLY A 71 -6.09 -15.26 -40.53
C GLY A 71 -5.75 -13.89 -39.93
N HIS A 72 -4.50 -13.45 -40.12
CA HIS A 72 -4.03 -12.14 -39.66
C HIS A 72 -4.79 -10.95 -40.27
N ALA A 73 -5.40 -11.11 -41.44
CA ALA A 73 -6.18 -10.05 -42.10
C ALA A 73 -7.40 -9.61 -41.27
N ALA A 74 -7.91 -10.47 -40.37
CA ALA A 74 -9.01 -10.13 -39.48
C ALA A 74 -8.65 -9.03 -38.47
N PHE A 75 -7.35 -8.85 -38.19
CA PHE A 75 -6.84 -7.94 -37.16
C PHE A 75 -5.93 -6.84 -37.75
N ASP A 76 -5.80 -6.77 -39.09
CA ASP A 76 -5.03 -5.73 -39.77
C ASP A 76 -5.90 -4.45 -39.93
N PRO A 77 -5.51 -3.33 -39.31
CA PRO A 77 -6.26 -2.06 -39.40
C PRO A 77 -6.27 -1.44 -40.80
N SER A 78 -5.41 -1.91 -41.70
CA SER A 78 -5.32 -1.40 -43.09
C SER A 78 -6.20 -2.15 -44.08
N ALA A 79 -6.69 -3.33 -43.73
CA ALA A 79 -7.54 -4.16 -44.62
C ALA A 79 -9.03 -3.92 -44.37
N GLY A 80 -9.56 -2.76 -44.67
CA GLY A 80 -10.99 -2.31 -44.60
C GLY A 80 -12.11 -3.36 -44.58
N GLY A 81 -12.05 -4.39 -43.73
CA GLY A 81 -13.07 -5.43 -43.58
C GLY A 81 -14.25 -4.99 -42.73
N PRO A 82 -15.44 -5.67 -42.84
CA PRO A 82 -16.69 -5.27 -42.20
C PRO A 82 -16.72 -5.26 -40.66
N GLY A 83 -15.55 -5.42 -40.01
CA GLY A 83 -15.35 -5.33 -38.55
C GLY A 83 -14.62 -4.08 -38.08
N GLY A 84 -14.21 -3.17 -38.96
CA GLY A 84 -13.31 -2.04 -38.68
C GLY A 84 -13.88 -0.89 -37.84
N ALA A 85 -15.13 -0.91 -37.41
CA ALA A 85 -15.73 0.18 -36.62
C ALA A 85 -15.57 0.06 -35.11
N GLY A 86 -14.89 -0.97 -34.59
CA GLY A 86 -14.74 -1.21 -33.15
C GLY A 86 -13.30 -1.34 -32.61
N PHE A 87 -12.29 -1.39 -33.48
CA PHE A 87 -10.91 -1.73 -33.08
C PHE A 87 -9.89 -0.60 -33.27
N GLY A 88 -10.34 0.64 -33.42
CA GLY A 88 -9.51 1.85 -33.62
C GLY A 88 -8.65 2.27 -32.41
N GLY A 89 -8.33 1.38 -31.46
CA GLY A 89 -7.57 1.70 -30.26
C GLY A 89 -6.16 1.08 -30.17
N PHE A 90 -5.68 0.36 -31.20
CA PHE A 90 -4.43 -0.43 -31.11
C PHE A 90 -3.14 0.30 -31.56
N GLY A 91 -3.25 1.60 -31.85
CA GLY A 91 -2.07 2.42 -32.25
C GLY A 91 -1.14 2.85 -31.13
N GLY A 92 -1.40 2.43 -29.86
CA GLY A 92 -0.68 2.90 -28.67
C GLY A 92 0.17 1.85 -27.93
N PHE A 93 0.50 0.72 -28.57
CA PHE A 93 1.26 -0.35 -27.89
C PHE A 93 2.72 0.00 -27.53
N GLY A 94 3.27 1.08 -28.10
CA GLY A 94 4.63 1.55 -27.80
C GLY A 94 4.76 2.29 -26.46
N ASP A 95 3.70 2.92 -25.97
CA ASP A 95 3.74 3.75 -24.75
C ASP A 95 3.36 3.01 -23.46
N ILE A 96 2.76 1.82 -23.59
CA ILE A 96 2.25 1.04 -22.43
C ILE A 96 3.35 0.19 -21.79
N PHE A 97 4.45 -0.06 -22.48
CA PHE A 97 5.54 -0.95 -22.01
C PHE A 97 6.56 -0.28 -21.09
N GLY A 98 6.45 1.02 -20.83
CA GLY A 98 7.42 1.80 -20.04
C GLY A 98 7.17 1.90 -18.53
N GLY A 99 6.08 1.40 -17.99
CA GLY A 99 5.80 1.57 -16.56
C GLY A 99 4.71 0.69 -16.00
N GLY A 100 5.05 -0.33 -15.20
CA GLY A 100 4.16 -0.91 -14.21
C GLY A 100 3.11 -1.90 -14.72
N PHE A 101 3.53 -3.08 -15.13
CA PHE A 101 2.70 -4.15 -15.73
C PHE A 101 1.64 -4.80 -14.81
N GLY A 102 1.60 -4.48 -13.51
CA GLY A 102 0.75 -5.18 -12.54
C GLY A 102 -0.65 -4.59 -12.32
N ASP A 103 -0.78 -3.27 -12.36
CA ASP A 103 -2.02 -2.60 -11.95
C ASP A 103 -3.00 -2.30 -13.09
N ILE A 104 -2.51 -2.20 -14.33
CA ILE A 104 -3.36 -1.84 -15.49
C ILE A 104 -4.10 -3.06 -16.06
N PHE A 105 -3.53 -4.27 -15.90
CA PHE A 105 -4.13 -5.49 -16.42
C PHE A 105 -5.36 -5.95 -15.62
N GLY A 106 -5.39 -5.68 -14.32
CA GLY A 106 -6.54 -5.97 -13.45
C GLY A 106 -7.76 -5.09 -13.71
N ASP A 107 -7.54 -3.84 -14.10
CA ASP A 107 -8.62 -2.87 -14.32
C ASP A 107 -9.22 -2.93 -15.73
N ILE A 108 -8.43 -3.35 -16.73
CA ILE A 108 -8.88 -3.45 -18.12
C ILE A 108 -9.61 -4.77 -18.41
N PHE A 109 -9.21 -5.86 -17.75
CA PHE A 109 -9.78 -7.20 -17.99
C PHE A 109 -10.77 -7.69 -16.94
N GLY A 110 -10.76 -7.09 -15.72
CA GLY A 110 -11.74 -7.42 -14.67
C GLY A 110 -13.07 -6.65 -14.76
N GLY A 111 -13.17 -5.65 -15.59
CA GLY A 111 -14.35 -4.80 -15.73
C GLY A 111 -14.76 -4.63 -17.19
N GLY A 112 -15.68 -5.45 -17.66
CA GLY A 112 -16.38 -5.46 -18.95
C GLY A 112 -16.24 -4.21 -19.82
N PHE A 113 -15.61 -4.39 -20.95
CA PHE A 113 -15.58 -3.46 -22.07
C PHE A 113 -17.00 -3.25 -22.61
N GLY A 114 -17.65 -2.19 -22.15
CA GLY A 114 -18.97 -1.84 -22.64
C GLY A 114 -19.78 -1.05 -21.64
N GLY A 115 -19.58 0.24 -21.60
CA GLY A 115 -20.56 1.08 -20.96
C GLY A 115 -19.90 2.26 -20.27
N GLY A 116 -20.07 3.43 -20.90
CA GLY A 116 -19.96 4.68 -20.19
C GLY A 116 -20.58 4.52 -18.81
N GLN A 117 -19.94 5.04 -17.82
CA GLN A 117 -20.34 5.04 -16.42
C GLN A 117 -21.77 5.60 -16.30
N THR A 118 -22.75 4.75 -16.63
CA THR A 118 -24.15 5.04 -16.32
C THR A 118 -24.18 5.11 -14.80
N GLN A 119 -24.33 6.30 -14.29
CA GLN A 119 -24.63 6.56 -12.88
C GLN A 119 -25.86 5.71 -12.53
N ARG A 120 -25.61 4.45 -12.10
CA ARG A 120 -26.69 3.57 -11.65
C ARG A 120 -27.31 4.26 -10.44
N SER A 121 -28.56 4.68 -10.58
CA SER A 121 -29.42 5.14 -9.50
C SER A 121 -29.80 3.94 -8.63
N GLY A 122 -28.85 3.46 -7.83
CA GLY A 122 -28.99 2.34 -6.92
C GLY A 122 -28.27 2.59 -5.59
N PRO A 123 -28.43 1.70 -4.61
CA PRO A 123 -27.72 1.79 -3.34
C PRO A 123 -26.20 1.91 -3.57
N ARG A 124 -25.61 3.01 -3.11
CA ARG A 124 -24.17 3.25 -3.25
C ARG A 124 -23.49 3.04 -1.91
N ARG A 125 -22.40 2.29 -1.92
CA ARG A 125 -21.55 2.14 -0.72
C ARG A 125 -20.99 3.49 -0.31
N GLY A 126 -20.93 3.74 0.99
CA GLY A 126 -20.31 4.91 1.56
C GLY A 126 -18.79 4.94 1.32
N GLU A 127 -18.22 6.13 1.35
CA GLU A 127 -16.79 6.34 1.20
C GLU A 127 -16.02 5.78 2.40
N ASN A 128 -14.85 5.24 2.13
CA ASN A 128 -13.93 4.84 3.18
C ASN A 128 -13.27 6.08 3.80
N LEU A 129 -13.17 6.08 5.12
CA LEU A 129 -12.45 7.11 5.87
C LEU A 129 -11.05 6.64 6.18
N ARG A 130 -10.07 7.55 6.09
CA ARG A 130 -8.68 7.31 6.46
C ARG A 130 -8.30 8.19 7.63
N VAL A 131 -7.74 7.58 8.68
CA VAL A 131 -7.29 8.27 9.89
C VAL A 131 -5.88 7.81 10.22
N ARG A 132 -5.04 8.76 10.63
CA ARG A 132 -3.69 8.49 11.15
C ARG A 132 -3.76 8.39 12.67
N LEU A 133 -3.11 7.38 13.24
CA LEU A 133 -3.05 7.17 14.67
C LEU A 133 -1.60 7.03 15.10
N ASN A 134 -1.14 7.96 15.95
CA ASN A 134 0.18 7.90 16.52
C ASN A 134 0.15 7.11 17.83
N ILE A 135 1.06 6.15 17.96
CA ILE A 135 1.25 5.32 19.16
C ILE A 135 2.70 5.37 19.61
N THR A 136 2.97 5.01 20.86
CA THR A 136 4.34 4.87 21.37
C THR A 136 4.93 3.53 20.96
N PHE A 137 6.23 3.37 21.16
CA PHE A 137 6.95 2.13 20.86
C PHE A 137 6.42 0.96 21.71
N GLU A 138 6.17 1.20 23.00
CA GLU A 138 5.66 0.21 23.94
C GLU A 138 4.21 -0.18 23.59
N GLU A 139 3.39 0.81 23.20
CA GLU A 139 2.03 0.55 22.73
C GLU A 139 1.99 -0.30 21.46
N ALA A 140 2.98 -0.14 20.56
CA ALA A 140 3.12 -0.98 19.39
C ALA A 140 3.58 -2.40 19.74
N ALA A 141 4.48 -2.52 20.74
CA ALA A 141 4.99 -3.81 21.17
C ALA A 141 3.92 -4.65 21.91
N PHE A 142 3.21 -4.05 22.86
CA PHE A 142 2.26 -4.78 23.73
C PHE A 142 0.82 -4.75 23.23
N GLY A 143 0.52 -3.88 22.27
CA GLY A 143 -0.84 -3.56 21.88
C GLY A 143 -1.52 -2.64 22.88
N CYS A 144 -2.55 -1.95 22.43
CA CYS A 144 -3.32 -1.06 23.28
C CYS A 144 -4.75 -0.87 22.75
N GLU A 145 -5.61 -0.30 23.58
CA GLU A 145 -6.92 0.20 23.15
C GLU A 145 -6.89 1.73 23.18
N LYS A 146 -7.24 2.34 22.04
CA LYS A 146 -7.32 3.80 21.93
C LYS A 146 -8.69 4.25 21.44
N GLU A 147 -9.13 5.38 21.97
CA GLU A 147 -10.32 6.07 21.50
C GLU A 147 -9.92 7.12 20.47
N ILE A 148 -10.52 7.03 19.29
CA ILE A 148 -10.34 8.04 18.24
C ILE A 148 -11.64 8.75 17.96
N ASN A 149 -11.57 10.06 17.77
CA ASN A 149 -12.73 10.85 17.39
C ASN A 149 -12.72 11.05 15.88
N VAL A 150 -13.74 10.51 15.21
CA VAL A 150 -13.83 10.52 13.75
C VAL A 150 -15.10 11.24 13.34
N GLY A 151 -14.93 12.27 12.50
CA GLY A 151 -16.04 12.94 11.84
C GLY A 151 -16.51 12.14 10.64
N ARG A 152 -17.67 11.49 10.75
CA ARG A 152 -18.24 10.70 9.66
C ARG A 152 -19.63 11.18 9.27
N VAL A 153 -20.02 10.85 8.06
CA VAL A 153 -21.37 11.05 7.57
C VAL A 153 -22.20 9.85 7.99
N GLU A 154 -23.26 10.08 8.75
CA GLU A 154 -24.23 9.06 9.18
C GLU A 154 -25.58 9.30 8.50
N GLN A 155 -26.38 8.26 8.38
CA GLN A 155 -27.76 8.40 7.95
C GLN A 155 -28.50 9.36 8.90
N CYS A 156 -29.27 10.26 8.33
CA CYS A 156 -30.10 11.16 9.14
C CYS A 156 -31.10 10.33 9.94
N PRO A 157 -31.12 10.43 11.29
CA PRO A 157 -32.01 9.61 12.10
C PRO A 157 -33.50 9.94 11.87
N ASP A 158 -33.81 11.20 11.51
CA ASP A 158 -35.19 11.65 11.35
C ASP A 158 -35.82 11.13 10.05
N CYS A 159 -35.10 11.19 8.95
CA CYS A 159 -35.60 10.73 7.66
C CYS A 159 -35.05 9.36 7.22
N LYS A 160 -34.16 8.74 8.01
CA LYS A 160 -33.57 7.42 7.71
C LYS A 160 -33.02 7.30 6.29
N GLY A 161 -32.37 8.36 5.81
CA GLY A 161 -31.74 8.39 4.48
C GLY A 161 -32.64 8.87 3.33
N THR A 162 -33.93 9.03 3.50
CA THR A 162 -34.86 9.46 2.42
C THR A 162 -34.69 10.91 2.01
N GLY A 163 -34.22 11.77 2.91
CA GLY A 163 -34.13 13.21 2.72
C GLY A 163 -35.46 13.95 2.84
N CYS A 164 -36.58 13.26 3.02
CA CYS A 164 -37.90 13.84 3.15
C CYS A 164 -38.24 14.17 4.60
N ALA A 165 -39.12 15.12 4.81
CA ALA A 165 -39.68 15.40 6.16
C ALA A 165 -40.38 14.15 6.72
N PRO A 166 -40.40 13.95 8.05
CA PRO A 166 -41.10 12.84 8.67
C PRO A 166 -42.56 12.76 8.20
N GLY A 167 -43.01 11.58 7.79
CA GLY A 167 -44.34 11.36 7.26
C GLY A 167 -44.51 11.60 5.76
N THR A 168 -43.45 12.05 5.05
CA THR A 168 -43.49 12.24 3.61
C THR A 168 -42.54 11.27 2.90
N THR A 169 -42.91 10.89 1.67
CA THR A 169 -42.10 9.98 0.84
C THR A 169 -41.59 10.72 -0.39
N PRO A 170 -40.41 10.35 -0.91
CA PRO A 170 -39.90 10.92 -2.14
C PRO A 170 -40.73 10.42 -3.33
N GLU A 171 -41.07 11.32 -4.25
CA GLU A 171 -41.77 11.00 -5.49
C GLU A 171 -40.79 10.61 -6.58
N VAL A 172 -41.13 9.61 -7.38
CA VAL A 172 -40.32 9.23 -8.54
C VAL A 172 -40.35 10.33 -9.59
N CYS A 173 -39.21 10.77 -10.06
CA CYS A 173 -39.12 11.84 -11.05
C CYS A 173 -39.80 11.41 -12.35
N PRO A 174 -40.85 12.13 -12.85
CA PRO A 174 -41.57 11.73 -14.05
C PRO A 174 -40.72 11.80 -15.31
N ASP A 175 -39.75 12.71 -15.39
CA ASP A 175 -38.94 12.93 -16.59
C ASP A 175 -37.95 11.79 -16.84
N CYS A 176 -37.29 11.29 -15.79
CA CYS A 176 -36.34 10.21 -15.89
C CYS A 176 -36.85 8.86 -15.35
N LYS A 177 -38.10 8.80 -14.89
CA LYS A 177 -38.74 7.59 -14.35
C LYS A 177 -37.87 6.87 -13.30
N GLY A 178 -37.19 7.61 -12.45
CA GLY A 178 -36.34 7.08 -11.40
C GLY A 178 -34.87 6.82 -11.76
N THR A 179 -34.52 6.88 -13.06
CA THR A 179 -33.14 6.58 -13.52
C THR A 179 -32.10 7.65 -13.15
N GLY A 180 -32.54 8.87 -12.86
CA GLY A 180 -31.64 10.02 -12.58
C GLY A 180 -30.98 10.60 -13.83
N SER A 181 -31.00 9.91 -14.97
CA SER A 181 -30.39 10.34 -16.22
C SER A 181 -31.40 10.40 -17.35
N VAL A 182 -31.18 11.31 -18.28
CA VAL A 182 -31.99 11.46 -19.51
C VAL A 182 -31.09 11.33 -20.72
N ARG A 183 -31.47 10.52 -21.68
CA ARG A 183 -30.78 10.40 -22.97
C ARG A 183 -31.30 11.47 -23.92
N THR A 184 -30.41 12.32 -24.40
CA THR A 184 -30.72 13.33 -25.39
C THR A 184 -30.02 12.97 -26.68
N THR A 185 -30.80 12.86 -27.79
CA THR A 185 -30.24 12.64 -29.11
C THR A 185 -30.03 13.99 -29.78
N GLN A 186 -28.80 14.33 -30.10
CA GLN A 186 -28.46 15.53 -30.86
C GLN A 186 -28.08 15.14 -32.30
N ARG A 187 -28.65 15.83 -33.26
CA ARG A 187 -28.32 15.68 -34.67
C ARG A 187 -27.13 16.59 -34.97
N THR A 188 -25.99 16.00 -35.27
CA THR A 188 -24.78 16.71 -35.67
C THR A 188 -24.57 16.55 -37.17
N PRO A 189 -23.75 17.37 -37.85
CA PRO A 189 -23.44 17.22 -39.27
C PRO A 189 -22.83 15.86 -39.63
N PHE A 190 -22.29 15.14 -38.63
CA PHE A 190 -21.63 13.84 -38.76
C PHE A 190 -22.51 12.66 -38.32
N GLY A 191 -23.81 12.88 -38.00
CA GLY A 191 -24.73 11.83 -37.58
C GLY A 191 -25.50 12.14 -36.30
N MET A 192 -26.30 11.17 -35.84
CA MET A 192 -27.02 11.27 -34.56
C MET A 192 -26.13 10.84 -33.40
N VAL A 193 -25.84 11.74 -32.48
CA VAL A 193 -25.08 11.46 -31.24
C VAL A 193 -26.06 11.36 -30.07
N GLN A 194 -26.08 10.20 -29.41
CA GLN A 194 -26.80 10.03 -28.14
C GLN A 194 -25.93 10.37 -26.97
N THR A 195 -26.31 11.40 -26.24
CA THR A 195 -25.61 11.81 -25.00
C THR A 195 -26.52 11.53 -23.81
N SER A 196 -26.01 10.87 -22.78
CA SER A 196 -26.74 10.71 -21.53
C SER A 196 -26.25 11.76 -20.52
N GLY A 197 -27.16 12.53 -19.96
CA GLY A 197 -26.90 13.57 -18.98
C GLY A 197 -27.71 13.41 -17.71
N ALA A 198 -27.32 14.07 -16.63
CA ALA A 198 -28.12 14.11 -15.41
C ALA A 198 -29.49 14.77 -15.69
N CYS A 199 -30.54 14.18 -15.19
CA CYS A 199 -31.89 14.73 -15.31
C CYS A 199 -31.96 16.10 -14.63
N LYS A 200 -32.26 17.14 -15.40
CA LYS A 200 -32.30 18.54 -14.90
C LYS A 200 -33.36 18.73 -13.80
N LYS A 201 -34.49 18.03 -13.84
CA LYS A 201 -35.61 18.17 -12.91
C LYS A 201 -35.28 17.61 -11.51
N CYS A 202 -34.64 16.45 -11.42
CA CYS A 202 -34.26 15.85 -10.15
C CYS A 202 -32.77 16.01 -9.78
N GLY A 203 -31.98 16.69 -10.61
CA GLY A 203 -30.54 16.86 -10.40
C GLY A 203 -29.75 15.55 -10.34
N GLY A 204 -30.16 14.53 -11.09
CA GLY A 204 -29.51 13.23 -11.09
C GLY A 204 -29.98 12.25 -10.01
N ARG A 205 -30.88 12.66 -9.10
CA ARG A 205 -31.31 11.82 -7.96
C ARG A 205 -32.33 10.75 -8.31
N GLY A 206 -33.03 10.86 -9.43
CA GLY A 206 -34.15 9.97 -9.81
C GLY A 206 -35.44 10.21 -9.02
N LYS A 207 -35.38 10.99 -7.91
CA LYS A 207 -36.49 11.26 -7.00
C LYS A 207 -36.62 12.76 -6.75
N ILE A 208 -37.84 13.23 -6.53
CA ILE A 208 -38.16 14.62 -6.19
C ILE A 208 -38.58 14.66 -4.71
N ILE A 209 -38.02 15.58 -3.96
CA ILE A 209 -38.32 15.82 -2.55
C ILE A 209 -39.08 17.15 -2.48
N HIS A 210 -40.39 17.10 -2.23
CA HIS A 210 -41.23 18.30 -2.09
C HIS A 210 -41.02 18.98 -0.72
N GLN A 211 -40.90 18.18 0.33
CA GLN A 211 -40.67 18.65 1.68
C GLN A 211 -39.33 18.11 2.20
N PRO A 212 -38.26 18.91 2.19
CA PRO A 212 -36.96 18.46 2.68
C PRO A 212 -36.96 18.27 4.19
N CYS A 213 -36.29 17.24 4.66
CA CYS A 213 -36.09 17.00 6.08
C CYS A 213 -35.37 18.20 6.73
N PRO A 214 -35.88 18.80 7.80
CA PRO A 214 -35.32 20.00 8.41
C PRO A 214 -33.91 19.75 8.96
N ARG A 215 -33.63 18.55 9.42
CA ARG A 215 -32.33 18.19 10.01
C ARG A 215 -31.21 18.05 9.00
N CYS A 216 -31.46 17.43 7.87
CA CYS A 216 -30.43 17.17 6.86
C CYS A 216 -30.57 18.06 5.59
N GLY A 217 -31.62 18.91 5.50
CA GLY A 217 -31.87 19.77 4.34
C GLY A 217 -32.03 18.98 3.03
N GLY A 218 -32.69 17.82 3.05
CA GLY A 218 -32.93 16.99 1.88
C GLY A 218 -31.75 16.09 1.48
N ARG A 219 -30.63 16.09 2.21
CA ARG A 219 -29.44 15.29 1.89
C ARG A 219 -29.55 13.82 2.32
N GLY A 220 -30.45 13.48 3.24
CA GLY A 220 -30.58 12.14 3.79
C GLY A 220 -29.48 11.72 4.77
N ALA A 221 -28.43 12.54 4.93
CA ALA A 221 -27.28 12.23 5.76
C ALA A 221 -26.84 13.48 6.55
N VAL A 222 -26.23 13.27 7.71
CA VAL A 222 -25.72 14.32 8.61
C VAL A 222 -24.27 13.99 9.01
N ARG A 223 -23.45 15.02 9.17
CA ARG A 223 -22.09 14.83 9.68
C ARG A 223 -22.12 14.79 11.19
N LYS A 224 -21.52 13.76 11.79
CA LYS A 224 -21.44 13.59 13.24
C LYS A 224 -20.03 13.12 13.62
N ASN A 225 -19.52 13.69 14.71
CA ASN A 225 -18.30 13.18 15.33
C ASN A 225 -18.66 12.00 16.23
N GLN A 226 -17.96 10.89 16.05
CA GLN A 226 -18.15 9.69 16.85
C GLN A 226 -16.83 9.22 17.42
N THR A 227 -16.81 8.94 18.71
CA THR A 227 -15.67 8.28 19.36
C THR A 227 -15.75 6.77 19.12
N ILE A 228 -14.70 6.22 18.55
CA ILE A 228 -14.60 4.80 18.22
C ILE A 228 -13.44 4.20 19.01
N LYS A 229 -13.70 3.12 19.73
CA LYS A 229 -12.66 2.33 20.40
C LYS A 229 -11.97 1.43 19.38
N VAL A 230 -10.66 1.53 19.32
CA VAL A 230 -9.82 0.78 18.40
C VAL A 230 -8.87 -0.08 19.20
N LYS A 231 -8.92 -1.37 18.98
CA LYS A 231 -7.97 -2.33 19.56
C LYS A 231 -6.81 -2.50 18.60
N ILE A 232 -5.63 -2.14 19.06
CA ILE A 232 -4.37 -2.26 18.33
C ILE A 232 -3.72 -3.56 18.78
N PRO A 233 -3.45 -4.50 17.86
CA PRO A 233 -2.80 -5.77 18.22
C PRO A 233 -1.33 -5.55 18.59
N ALA A 234 -0.83 -6.39 19.49
CA ALA A 234 0.59 -6.43 19.84
C ALA A 234 1.45 -6.79 18.63
N GLY A 235 2.61 -6.15 18.52
CA GLY A 235 3.55 -6.39 17.43
C GLY A 235 3.23 -5.65 16.13
N ILE A 236 2.27 -4.71 16.14
CA ILE A 236 1.92 -3.92 14.97
C ILE A 236 3.14 -3.13 14.46
N ASP A 237 3.28 -3.04 13.14
CA ASP A 237 4.37 -2.34 12.49
C ASP A 237 4.04 -0.88 12.16
N ASP A 238 5.07 -0.05 11.98
CA ASP A 238 4.90 1.31 11.49
C ASP A 238 4.31 1.30 10.08
N GLY A 239 3.41 2.26 9.79
CA GLY A 239 2.71 2.35 8.52
C GLY A 239 1.63 1.30 8.29
N GLN A 240 1.43 0.34 9.18
CA GLN A 240 0.42 -0.70 9.03
C GLN A 240 -1.00 -0.13 9.15
N THR A 241 -1.91 -0.62 8.30
CA THR A 241 -3.29 -0.14 8.25
C THR A 241 -4.25 -1.16 8.83
N LEU A 242 -5.04 -0.74 9.81
CA LEU A 242 -6.14 -1.49 10.39
C LEU A 242 -7.45 -1.14 9.66
N ASN A 243 -8.23 -2.15 9.27
CA ASN A 243 -9.51 -1.96 8.60
C ASN A 243 -10.67 -2.27 9.56
N LEU A 244 -11.44 -1.25 9.90
CA LEU A 244 -12.69 -1.38 10.66
C LEU A 244 -13.88 -1.32 9.72
N ARG A 245 -14.42 -2.49 9.38
CA ARG A 245 -15.53 -2.65 8.42
C ARG A 245 -16.79 -1.90 8.89
N GLY A 246 -17.42 -1.20 7.95
CA GLY A 246 -18.68 -0.49 8.19
C GLY A 246 -18.59 0.72 9.14
N LYS A 247 -17.38 1.19 9.48
CA LYS A 247 -17.15 2.37 10.33
C LYS A 247 -16.80 3.64 9.54
N GLY A 248 -16.84 3.58 8.21
CA GLY A 248 -16.69 4.73 7.32
C GLY A 248 -17.97 5.56 7.18
N ASN A 249 -18.06 6.33 6.11
CA ASN A 249 -19.25 7.14 5.80
C ASN A 249 -20.45 6.26 5.47
N ALA A 250 -21.64 6.71 5.82
CA ALA A 250 -22.88 6.05 5.42
C ALA A 250 -23.02 6.00 3.90
N GLY A 251 -23.56 4.91 3.40
CA GLY A 251 -23.92 4.78 1.99
C GLY A 251 -25.10 5.66 1.61
N LEU A 252 -25.19 5.97 0.35
CA LEU A 252 -26.29 6.74 -0.24
C LEU A 252 -27.39 5.79 -0.69
N ASP A 253 -28.63 6.27 -0.68
CA ASP A 253 -29.82 5.53 -1.16
C ASP A 253 -29.98 4.12 -0.58
N GLY A 254 -29.65 3.95 0.71
CA GLY A 254 -29.73 2.64 1.39
C GLY A 254 -28.54 1.71 1.16
N GLY A 255 -27.46 2.20 0.56
CA GLY A 255 -26.22 1.44 0.42
C GLY A 255 -25.51 1.18 1.75
N PRO A 256 -24.63 0.17 1.80
CA PRO A 256 -23.84 -0.15 2.98
C PRO A 256 -22.84 0.98 3.30
N ALA A 257 -22.48 1.13 4.57
CA ALA A 257 -21.44 2.06 4.99
C ALA A 257 -20.06 1.62 4.43
N GLY A 258 -19.18 2.59 4.24
CA GLY A 258 -17.78 2.37 3.94
C GLY A 258 -17.00 1.85 5.15
N ASP A 259 -15.71 1.69 5.01
CA ASP A 259 -14.81 1.21 6.05
C ASP A 259 -13.98 2.38 6.63
N LEU A 260 -13.50 2.20 7.85
CA LEU A 260 -12.54 3.09 8.47
C LEU A 260 -11.17 2.45 8.42
N LEU A 261 -10.26 3.08 7.70
CA LEU A 261 -8.87 2.68 7.53
C LEU A 261 -8.01 3.51 8.48
N ILE A 262 -7.36 2.85 9.44
CA ILE A 262 -6.52 3.50 10.44
C ILE A 262 -5.08 3.13 10.15
N THR A 263 -4.28 4.08 9.68
CA THR A 263 -2.85 3.89 9.50
C THR A 263 -2.14 4.24 10.80
N VAL A 264 -1.41 3.29 11.34
CA VAL A 264 -0.68 3.42 12.61
C VAL A 264 0.71 3.98 12.32
N PHE A 265 1.12 4.98 13.11
CA PHE A 265 2.46 5.54 13.10
C PHE A 265 3.08 5.36 14.47
N VAL A 266 4.23 4.69 14.52
CA VAL A 266 4.98 4.45 15.76
C VAL A 266 5.95 5.60 15.98
N LYS A 267 5.88 6.23 17.15
CA LYS A 267 6.85 7.29 17.52
C LYS A 267 8.22 6.66 17.76
N PRO A 268 9.31 7.30 17.32
CA PRO A 268 10.66 6.84 17.61
C PRO A 268 10.90 6.83 19.12
N HIS A 269 11.61 5.81 19.60
CA HIS A 269 11.99 5.68 21.01
C HIS A 269 13.43 6.15 21.20
N PRO A 270 13.78 6.82 22.32
CA PRO A 270 15.11 7.36 22.53
C PRO A 270 16.21 6.29 22.73
N LEU A 271 15.85 5.08 23.15
CA LEU A 271 16.80 4.00 23.44
C LEU A 271 16.68 2.80 22.52
N PHE A 272 15.49 2.56 21.95
CA PHE A 272 15.21 1.36 21.19
C PHE A 272 14.95 1.69 19.72
N GLU A 273 15.56 0.90 18.86
CA GLU A 273 15.28 0.87 17.44
C GLU A 273 14.65 -0.47 17.08
N ARG A 274 13.74 -0.48 16.12
CA ARG A 274 13.02 -1.67 15.70
C ARG A 274 13.56 -2.17 14.38
N ASP A 275 13.93 -3.45 14.33
CA ASP A 275 14.23 -4.17 13.10
C ASP A 275 13.33 -5.42 13.01
N GLY A 276 12.24 -5.30 12.27
CA GLY A 276 11.20 -6.32 12.20
C GLY A 276 10.60 -6.62 13.59
N ASN A 277 10.83 -7.81 14.12
CA ASN A 277 10.42 -8.20 15.48
C ASN A 277 11.56 -8.10 16.50
N SER A 278 12.78 -7.75 16.06
CA SER A 278 13.92 -7.54 16.93
C SER A 278 13.95 -6.10 17.44
N VAL A 279 14.52 -5.92 18.61
CA VAL A 279 14.78 -4.62 19.21
C VAL A 279 16.30 -4.42 19.25
N LEU A 280 16.76 -3.32 18.69
CA LEU A 280 18.16 -2.91 18.71
C LEU A 280 18.35 -1.82 19.76
N MET A 281 19.45 -1.86 20.49
CA MET A 281 19.85 -0.77 21.37
C MET A 281 21.36 -0.68 21.51
N GLU A 282 21.85 0.52 21.78
CA GLU A 282 23.24 0.75 22.15
C GLU A 282 23.37 0.92 23.66
N MET A 283 24.30 0.21 24.25
CA MET A 283 24.60 0.29 25.69
C MET A 283 26.01 0.83 25.93
N PRO A 284 26.12 2.03 26.46
CA PRO A 284 27.42 2.59 26.82
C PRO A 284 27.96 1.90 28.05
N VAL A 285 29.21 1.43 27.97
CA VAL A 285 29.97 0.85 29.08
C VAL A 285 31.29 1.57 29.23
N SER A 286 31.86 1.57 30.43
CA SER A 286 33.18 2.12 30.63
C SER A 286 34.29 1.18 30.11
N PHE A 287 35.47 1.73 29.80
CA PHE A 287 36.61 0.94 29.40
C PHE A 287 36.96 -0.16 30.46
N ALA A 288 36.88 0.19 31.75
CA ALA A 288 37.16 -0.75 32.82
C ALA A 288 36.16 -1.93 32.86
N GLN A 289 34.88 -1.64 32.63
CA GLN A 289 33.84 -2.69 32.55
C GLN A 289 34.02 -3.59 31.33
N ALA A 290 34.42 -3.04 30.19
CA ALA A 290 34.70 -3.81 28.99
C ALA A 290 35.96 -4.68 29.11
N ALA A 291 37.01 -4.16 29.77
CA ALA A 291 38.27 -4.85 29.91
C ALA A 291 38.24 -5.96 30.97
N LEU A 292 37.62 -5.69 32.13
CA LEU A 292 37.61 -6.61 33.26
C LEU A 292 36.36 -7.51 33.33
N GLY A 293 35.40 -7.27 32.47
CA GLY A 293 34.08 -7.86 32.57
C GLY A 293 33.23 -7.18 33.64
N ALA A 294 31.93 -7.23 33.48
CA ALA A 294 30.98 -6.65 34.42
C ALA A 294 29.57 -7.25 34.28
N GLU A 295 28.83 -7.20 35.37
CA GLU A 295 27.36 -7.43 35.31
C GLU A 295 26.68 -6.05 35.22
N ILE A 296 25.94 -5.83 34.15
CA ILE A 296 25.22 -4.57 33.90
C ILE A 296 23.72 -4.79 33.80
N GLU A 297 22.95 -3.78 34.18
CA GLU A 297 21.50 -3.78 33.95
C GLU A 297 21.17 -3.15 32.62
N VAL A 298 20.55 -3.94 31.73
CA VAL A 298 20.14 -3.52 30.41
C VAL A 298 18.64 -3.28 30.42
N PRO A 299 18.16 -2.11 29.97
CA PRO A 299 16.74 -1.88 29.78
C PRO A 299 16.20 -2.75 28.62
N THR A 300 15.05 -3.32 28.84
CA THR A 300 14.28 -4.03 27.81
C THR A 300 12.86 -3.48 27.79
N ILE A 301 12.09 -3.83 26.78
CA ILE A 301 10.67 -3.42 26.69
C ILE A 301 9.83 -3.95 27.87
N ASP A 302 10.24 -5.04 28.53
CA ASP A 302 9.54 -5.62 29.68
C ASP A 302 10.06 -5.13 31.04
N GLY A 303 11.14 -4.34 31.05
CA GLY A 303 11.85 -3.92 32.25
C GLY A 303 13.35 -4.13 32.15
N ARG A 304 14.08 -4.18 33.27
CA ARG A 304 15.53 -4.32 33.29
C ARG A 304 15.95 -5.78 33.42
N VAL A 305 16.99 -6.17 32.69
CA VAL A 305 17.57 -7.51 32.71
C VAL A 305 19.08 -7.40 32.96
N LYS A 306 19.61 -8.28 33.78
CA LYS A 306 21.05 -8.38 34.02
C LYS A 306 21.75 -9.05 32.84
N LEU A 307 22.80 -8.41 32.34
CA LEU A 307 23.65 -8.90 31.26
C LEU A 307 25.09 -8.97 31.79
N THR A 308 25.69 -10.14 31.68
CA THR A 308 27.11 -10.34 32.00
C THR A 308 27.94 -10.04 30.76
N ILE A 309 28.84 -9.07 30.89
CA ILE A 309 29.81 -8.72 29.87
C ILE A 309 31.10 -9.50 30.19
N PRO A 310 31.61 -10.35 29.29
CA PRO A 310 32.89 -11.03 29.46
C PRO A 310 34.06 -10.03 29.47
N GLU A 311 35.15 -10.43 30.09
CA GLU A 311 36.41 -9.67 30.01
C GLU A 311 36.92 -9.56 28.58
N GLY A 312 37.53 -8.43 28.23
CA GLY A 312 38.04 -8.18 26.88
C GLY A 312 36.99 -7.91 25.83
N THR A 313 35.75 -7.55 26.21
CA THR A 313 34.68 -7.22 25.27
C THR A 313 35.04 -5.99 24.45
N GLN A 314 34.98 -6.12 23.11
CA GLN A 314 35.35 -5.05 22.19
C GLN A 314 34.16 -4.12 21.89
N PRO A 315 34.41 -2.83 21.57
CA PRO A 315 33.37 -1.94 21.05
C PRO A 315 32.70 -2.54 19.79
N GLY A 316 31.38 -2.41 19.70
CA GLY A 316 30.60 -3.00 18.63
C GLY A 316 30.21 -4.47 18.84
N SER A 317 30.62 -5.10 19.93
CA SER A 317 30.17 -6.45 20.30
C SER A 317 28.66 -6.45 20.54
N VAL A 318 27.95 -7.45 19.98
CA VAL A 318 26.50 -7.55 20.06
C VAL A 318 26.10 -8.72 20.94
N PHE A 319 25.30 -8.45 21.96
CA PHE A 319 24.73 -9.45 22.85
C PHE A 319 23.25 -9.65 22.55
N ARG A 320 22.84 -10.92 22.43
CA ARG A 320 21.45 -11.30 22.13
C ARG A 320 20.71 -11.66 23.41
N LEU A 321 19.66 -10.94 23.73
CA LEU A 321 18.71 -11.26 24.79
C LEU A 321 17.50 -11.98 24.18
N ARG A 322 17.43 -13.30 24.33
CA ARG A 322 16.41 -14.14 23.72
C ARG A 322 15.01 -13.82 24.28
N GLY A 323 14.03 -13.70 23.37
CA GLY A 323 12.63 -13.48 23.73
C GLY A 323 12.35 -12.10 24.35
N LYS A 324 13.27 -11.13 24.24
CA LYS A 324 13.12 -9.75 24.74
C LYS A 324 12.78 -8.73 23.65
N GLY A 325 12.48 -9.22 22.44
CA GLY A 325 12.00 -8.41 21.33
C GLY A 325 10.48 -8.22 21.32
N ILE A 326 9.97 -7.76 20.18
CA ILE A 326 8.56 -7.48 19.94
C ILE A 326 7.81 -8.80 19.68
N PRO A 327 6.60 -8.98 20.22
CA PRO A 327 5.76 -10.13 19.90
C PRO A 327 5.45 -10.20 18.41
N TYR A 328 5.35 -11.42 17.88
CA TYR A 328 4.84 -11.62 16.52
C TYR A 328 3.37 -11.22 16.45
N LEU A 329 3.00 -10.54 15.36
CA LEU A 329 1.59 -10.29 15.11
C LEU A 329 0.86 -11.64 15.02
N GLN A 330 -0.29 -11.79 15.66
CA GLN A 330 -1.03 -13.07 15.78
C GLN A 330 -1.20 -13.84 14.46
N SER A 331 -1.20 -13.13 13.32
CA SER A 331 -1.24 -13.75 11.99
C SER A 331 0.09 -14.41 11.56
N LYS A 332 1.20 -14.14 12.24
CA LYS A 332 2.55 -14.62 11.88
C LYS A 332 3.11 -15.69 12.84
N GLY A 333 2.34 -16.10 13.85
CA GLY A 333 2.74 -17.12 14.81
C GLY A 333 2.77 -16.65 16.27
N ASN A 334 2.94 -17.61 17.20
CA ASN A 334 3.12 -17.34 18.63
C ASN A 334 4.61 -17.22 18.92
N GLY A 335 5.03 -16.17 19.63
CA GLY A 335 6.41 -15.97 20.04
C GLY A 335 6.79 -14.48 20.05
N ARG A 336 8.05 -14.24 20.36
CA ARG A 336 8.64 -12.89 20.40
C ARG A 336 9.98 -12.92 19.69
N GLY A 337 10.39 -11.79 19.14
CA GLY A 337 11.74 -11.57 18.68
C GLY A 337 12.72 -11.45 19.83
N ASP A 338 13.95 -11.09 19.52
CA ASP A 338 15.04 -10.93 20.47
C ASP A 338 15.44 -9.46 20.56
N GLN A 339 16.13 -9.13 21.65
CA GLN A 339 16.78 -7.83 21.75
C GLN A 339 18.29 -7.99 21.53
N PHE A 340 18.83 -7.14 20.68
CA PHE A 340 20.26 -7.05 20.40
C PHE A 340 20.83 -5.81 21.07
N VAL A 341 21.85 -6.00 21.90
CA VAL A 341 22.50 -4.95 22.67
C VAL A 341 23.92 -4.78 22.13
N THR A 342 24.15 -3.66 21.46
CA THR A 342 25.47 -3.29 20.94
C THR A 342 26.25 -2.53 22.01
N ILE A 343 27.43 -3.02 22.39
CA ILE A 343 28.26 -2.38 23.40
C ILE A 343 29.04 -1.24 22.75
N THR A 344 28.92 -0.06 23.35
CA THR A 344 29.71 1.12 22.98
C THR A 344 30.59 1.51 24.14
N VAL A 345 31.91 1.47 23.95
CA VAL A 345 32.84 1.85 25.00
C VAL A 345 32.97 3.37 25.09
N THR A 346 32.66 3.92 26.24
CA THR A 346 32.73 5.36 26.49
C THR A 346 34.02 5.74 27.21
N VAL A 347 34.70 6.75 26.67
CA VAL A 347 35.87 7.34 27.31
C VAL A 347 35.42 8.49 28.21
N PRO A 348 35.79 8.50 29.51
CA PRO A 348 35.40 9.56 30.43
C PRO A 348 36.04 10.89 30.05
N LYS A 349 35.21 11.93 29.90
CA LYS A 349 35.67 13.29 29.53
C LYS A 349 36.25 14.05 30.72
N ASN A 350 35.72 13.82 31.91
CA ASN A 350 36.12 14.50 33.14
C ASN A 350 36.66 13.48 34.15
N MET A 351 37.97 13.46 34.35
CA MET A 351 38.64 12.58 35.30
C MET A 351 39.30 13.41 36.41
N THR A 352 39.23 12.91 37.64
CA THR A 352 39.99 13.47 38.80
C THR A 352 41.49 13.27 38.63
N ALA A 353 42.30 13.98 39.41
CA ALA A 353 43.76 13.83 39.36
C ALA A 353 44.19 12.39 39.70
N GLU A 354 43.58 11.77 40.70
CA GLU A 354 43.84 10.39 41.10
C GLU A 354 43.47 9.38 39.99
N GLN A 355 42.31 9.56 39.31
CA GLN A 355 41.91 8.70 38.19
C GLN A 355 42.89 8.78 37.02
N LYS A 356 43.41 9.99 36.73
CA LYS A 356 44.42 10.19 35.68
C LYS A 356 45.73 9.51 36.04
N GLU A 357 46.15 9.57 37.29
CA GLU A 357 47.37 8.94 37.78
C GLU A 357 47.30 7.41 37.65
N ARG A 358 46.18 6.80 38.10
CA ARG A 358 45.96 5.36 37.96
C ARG A 358 45.90 4.91 36.51
N LEU A 359 45.30 5.73 35.62
CA LEU A 359 45.24 5.42 34.20
C LEU A 359 46.61 5.54 33.53
N ARG A 360 47.47 6.48 33.97
CA ARG A 360 48.87 6.55 33.52
C ARG A 360 49.67 5.33 33.94
N ALA A 361 49.54 4.91 35.19
CA ALA A 361 50.18 3.68 35.66
C ALA A 361 49.77 2.44 34.88
N TYR A 362 48.48 2.37 34.46
CA TYR A 362 48.01 1.32 33.58
C TYR A 362 48.65 1.40 32.18
N ALA A 363 48.73 2.59 31.58
CA ALA A 363 49.35 2.80 30.26
C ALA A 363 50.86 2.43 30.28
N GLU A 364 51.56 2.77 31.37
CA GLU A 364 52.96 2.36 31.58
C GLU A 364 53.10 0.84 31.65
N ALA A 365 52.23 0.16 32.38
CA ALA A 365 52.20 -1.31 32.44
C ALA A 365 51.95 -1.98 31.08
N MET A 366 51.21 -1.31 30.17
CA MET A 366 50.96 -1.74 28.80
C MET A 366 52.04 -1.31 27.80
N ASN A 367 53.09 -0.63 28.25
CA ASN A 367 54.14 -0.03 27.41
C ASN A 367 53.61 0.98 26.38
N GLU A 368 52.53 1.67 26.70
CA GLU A 368 51.93 2.71 25.85
C GLU A 368 52.50 4.08 26.21
N SER A 369 52.95 4.86 25.20
CA SER A 369 53.40 6.22 25.41
C SER A 369 52.24 7.20 25.47
N VAL A 370 51.93 7.75 26.63
CA VAL A 370 50.91 8.80 26.80
C VAL A 370 51.62 10.15 26.91
N SER A 371 51.50 11.00 25.89
CA SER A 371 52.05 12.37 25.93
C SER A 371 51.27 13.21 26.95
N GLU A 372 52.00 13.91 27.84
CA GLU A 372 51.38 14.95 28.67
C GLU A 372 50.84 16.04 27.74
N GLY A 373 49.53 16.20 27.74
CA GLY A 373 48.88 17.23 26.94
C GLY A 373 49.37 18.62 27.33
N ARG A 374 50.30 19.17 26.54
CA ARG A 374 50.65 20.58 26.63
C ARG A 374 49.43 21.40 26.28
N SER A 375 48.71 21.86 27.30
CA SER A 375 47.75 22.95 27.18
C SER A 375 48.51 24.26 26.92
N SER A 376 48.94 24.53 25.68
CA SER A 376 49.19 25.90 25.20
C SER A 376 49.61 25.91 23.73
N ILE A 377 48.65 25.83 22.84
CA ILE A 377 48.82 26.26 21.45
C ILE A 377 47.89 27.45 21.17
N PHE A 378 47.77 28.35 22.10
CA PHE A 378 47.30 29.71 21.80
C PHE A 378 48.10 30.69 22.67
N GLY A 379 49.38 30.87 22.26
CA GLY A 379 50.19 31.99 22.69
C GLY A 379 49.59 33.31 22.26
N SER A 380 49.26 34.10 23.24
CA SER A 380 48.92 35.50 23.17
C SER A 380 49.81 36.25 22.17
N LYS A 381 49.27 36.73 21.05
CA LYS A 381 49.89 37.78 20.25
C LYS A 381 49.77 39.08 21.03
N LYS A 382 50.90 39.46 21.72
CA LYS A 382 51.10 40.79 22.27
C LYS A 382 51.11 41.82 21.13
N LYS A 383 50.22 42.81 21.22
CA LYS A 383 50.25 44.02 20.39
C LYS A 383 51.55 44.76 20.56
N ARG A 384 52.12 45.20 19.45
CA ARG A 384 52.86 46.40 19.28
C ARG A 384 52.21 47.23 18.21
#